data_7e0f48c5b76da11e9bed6b91b4ced4a4
#
_entry.id   7e0f48c5b76da11e9bed6b91b4ced4a4
#
_cell.length_a   1.000
_cell.length_b   1.000
_cell.length_c   1.000
_cell.angle_alpha   90.00
_cell.angle_beta   90.00
_cell.angle_gamma   90.00
#
_symmetry.space_group_name_H-M   'P 1'
#
loop_
_entity.id
_entity.type
_entity.pdbx_description
1 polymer ?
#
loop_
_entity_poly.entity_id
_entity_poly.type
_entity_poly.pdbx_seq_one_letter_code
_entity_poly.pdbx_strand_id
1 'polypeptide(L)'
;MRLVIAVIGRLKEEGERALIARYMKRVTAGRAIGLSPITIEELAESRAAETNARQADEAARLLHTTADCDLRIVLDERGRMMSSAEFAQYLGTRRDEGVKSAALLVGGPDGHPASLTGKGTHLTLSLGPMTLPHGLARVVLIEQVYRAITILSGHPYHRA
;
A
#
# COMPACT_ATOMS: atom_id res chain seq x y z
N MET A 1 -6.74 -0.96 13.77
CA MET A 1 -6.94 -0.49 12.38
C MET A 1 -6.57 -1.61 11.42
N ARG A 2 -7.50 -2.08 10.59
CA ARG A 2 -7.27 -3.05 9.51
C ARG A 2 -6.49 -2.37 8.36
N LEU A 3 -5.56 -3.08 7.73
CA LEU A 3 -4.88 -2.60 6.52
C LEU A 3 -5.17 -3.54 5.35
N VAL A 4 -5.62 -2.99 4.23
CA VAL A 4 -5.86 -3.70 2.98
C VAL A 4 -4.87 -3.17 1.93
N ILE A 5 -4.00 -4.03 1.41
CA ILE A 5 -3.09 -3.68 0.32
C ILE A 5 -3.73 -4.19 -0.97
N ALA A 6 -4.43 -3.29 -1.68
CA ALA A 6 -5.08 -3.62 -2.94
C ALA A 6 -4.16 -3.30 -4.11
N VAL A 7 -3.90 -4.28 -4.95
CA VAL A 7 -2.89 -4.21 -6.00
C VAL A 7 -3.42 -4.70 -7.35
N ILE A 8 -3.08 -4.01 -8.42
CA ILE A 8 -3.38 -4.44 -9.78
C ILE A 8 -2.30 -5.39 -10.27
N GLY A 9 -2.71 -6.47 -10.93
CA GLY A 9 -1.84 -7.50 -11.48
C GLY A 9 -1.42 -8.58 -10.46
N ARG A 10 -0.96 -9.70 -10.95
CA ARG A 10 -0.41 -10.81 -10.15
C ARG A 10 1.10 -10.81 -10.22
N LEU A 11 1.75 -11.13 -9.10
CA LEU A 11 3.19 -11.35 -9.11
C LEU A 11 3.53 -12.65 -9.84
N LYS A 12 4.45 -12.55 -10.80
CA LYS A 12 4.93 -13.69 -11.59
C LYS A 12 6.24 -14.25 -11.04
N GLU A 13 7.11 -13.35 -10.58
CA GLU A 13 8.44 -13.70 -10.10
C GLU A 13 8.40 -14.40 -8.74
N GLU A 14 9.03 -15.59 -8.66
CA GLU A 14 9.03 -16.41 -7.45
C GLU A 14 9.77 -15.70 -6.28
N GLY A 15 10.87 -15.02 -6.58
CA GLY A 15 11.65 -14.29 -5.58
C GLY A 15 10.83 -13.19 -4.89
N GLU A 16 10.05 -12.43 -5.64
CA GLU A 16 9.16 -11.40 -5.10
C GLU A 16 8.04 -12.00 -4.25
N ARG A 17 7.42 -13.08 -4.72
CA ARG A 17 6.39 -13.80 -3.96
C ARG A 17 6.93 -14.33 -2.64
N ALA A 18 8.13 -14.90 -2.64
CA ALA A 18 8.77 -15.42 -1.42
C ALA A 18 9.06 -14.30 -0.41
N LEU A 19 9.53 -13.13 -0.89
CA LEU A 19 9.76 -11.95 -0.04
C LEU A 19 8.45 -11.44 0.56
N ILE A 20 7.41 -11.30 -0.23
CA ILE A 20 6.08 -10.86 0.24
C ILE A 20 5.55 -11.84 1.29
N ALA A 21 5.59 -13.15 1.01
CA ALA A 21 5.13 -14.15 1.96
C ALA A 21 5.89 -14.08 3.30
N ARG A 22 7.21 -13.83 3.24
CA ARG A 22 8.03 -13.65 4.44
C ARG A 22 7.61 -12.43 5.25
N TYR A 23 7.38 -11.27 4.60
CA TYR A 23 6.93 -10.06 5.30
C TYR A 23 5.50 -10.21 5.81
N MET A 24 4.60 -10.84 5.06
CA MET A 24 3.23 -11.09 5.51
C MET A 24 3.16 -11.95 6.77
N LYS A 25 4.08 -12.89 6.96
CA LYS A 25 4.22 -13.61 8.25
C LYS A 25 4.65 -12.67 9.38
N ARG A 26 5.53 -11.71 9.10
CA ARG A 26 6.07 -10.79 10.12
C ARG A 26 5.07 -9.69 10.51
N VAL A 27 4.25 -9.21 9.57
CA VAL A 27 3.26 -8.14 9.87
C VAL A 27 2.17 -8.60 10.84
N THR A 28 2.04 -9.90 11.13
CA THR A 28 1.15 -10.40 12.17
C THR A 28 1.46 -9.81 13.54
N ALA A 29 2.70 -9.36 13.79
CA ALA A 29 3.10 -8.63 15.00
C ALA A 29 2.31 -7.32 15.18
N GLY A 30 1.77 -6.75 14.12
CA GLY A 30 0.91 -5.55 14.16
C GLY A 30 -0.33 -5.71 15.03
N ARG A 31 -0.74 -6.95 15.31
CA ARG A 31 -1.87 -7.23 16.23
C ARG A 31 -1.63 -6.63 17.62
N ALA A 32 -0.41 -6.71 18.13
CA ALA A 32 -0.06 -6.20 19.45
C ALA A 32 -0.20 -4.68 19.59
N ILE A 33 -0.11 -3.96 18.47
CA ILE A 33 -0.21 -2.50 18.42
C ILE A 33 -1.49 -2.00 17.73
N GLY A 34 -2.47 -2.88 17.52
CA GLY A 34 -3.76 -2.50 16.93
C GLY A 34 -3.73 -2.25 15.40
N LEU A 35 -2.68 -2.69 14.70
CA LEU A 35 -2.58 -2.70 13.24
C LEU A 35 -2.81 -4.13 12.71
N SER A 36 -4.06 -4.54 12.62
CA SER A 36 -4.46 -5.91 12.23
C SER A 36 -5.95 -5.98 11.91
N PRO A 37 -6.40 -6.87 11.03
CA PRO A 37 -5.60 -7.71 10.14
C PRO A 37 -4.94 -6.90 9.01
N ILE A 38 -3.91 -7.47 8.40
CA ILE A 38 -3.25 -6.93 7.20
C ILE A 38 -3.41 -7.96 6.09
N THR A 39 -4.03 -7.56 4.99
CA THR A 39 -4.34 -8.44 3.85
C THR A 39 -3.82 -7.84 2.54
N ILE A 40 -3.60 -8.71 1.55
CA ILE A 40 -3.30 -8.32 0.18
C ILE A 40 -4.42 -8.82 -0.72
N GLU A 41 -4.96 -7.91 -1.53
CA GLU A 41 -6.00 -8.20 -2.52
C GLU A 41 -5.42 -7.96 -3.92
N GLU A 42 -5.20 -9.05 -4.68
CA GLU A 42 -4.70 -8.96 -6.05
C GLU A 42 -5.87 -8.89 -7.04
N LEU A 43 -5.91 -7.82 -7.82
CA LEU A 43 -6.92 -7.56 -8.83
C LEU A 43 -6.36 -7.77 -10.23
N ALA A 44 -7.18 -8.24 -11.16
CA ALA A 44 -6.75 -8.44 -12.53
C ALA A 44 -6.43 -7.09 -13.21
N GLU A 45 -5.38 -7.07 -14.04
CA GLU A 45 -5.08 -5.95 -14.94
C GLU A 45 -6.23 -5.73 -15.92
N SER A 46 -6.42 -4.49 -16.33
CA SER A 46 -7.39 -4.15 -17.37
C SER A 46 -6.91 -4.63 -18.75
N ARG A 47 -7.87 -5.03 -19.57
CA ARG A 47 -7.63 -5.42 -20.98
C ARG A 47 -8.06 -4.35 -21.98
N ALA A 48 -8.40 -3.15 -21.51
CA ALA A 48 -8.76 -2.05 -22.40
C ALA A 48 -7.58 -1.68 -23.31
N ALA A 49 -7.87 -1.32 -24.56
CA ALA A 49 -6.82 -1.01 -25.53
C ALA A 49 -6.09 0.29 -25.19
N GLU A 50 -6.84 1.32 -24.78
CA GLU A 50 -6.31 2.64 -24.49
C GLU A 50 -5.80 2.75 -23.05
N THR A 51 -4.64 3.39 -22.84
CA THR A 51 -4.00 3.57 -21.53
C THR A 51 -4.95 4.25 -20.53
N ASN A 52 -5.60 5.34 -20.92
CA ASN A 52 -6.52 6.07 -20.04
C ASN A 52 -7.72 5.20 -19.63
N ALA A 53 -8.21 4.35 -20.55
CA ALA A 53 -9.30 3.42 -20.25
C ALA A 53 -8.83 2.32 -19.26
N ARG A 54 -7.61 1.80 -19.44
CA ARG A 54 -7.03 0.83 -18.49
C ARG A 54 -6.89 1.43 -17.10
N GLN A 55 -6.27 2.62 -16.99
CA GLN A 55 -6.12 3.32 -15.72
C GLN A 55 -7.46 3.58 -15.03
N ALA A 56 -8.48 4.00 -15.77
CA ALA A 56 -9.81 4.27 -15.23
C ALA A 56 -10.49 2.98 -14.71
N ASP A 57 -10.42 1.89 -15.47
CA ASP A 57 -10.99 0.58 -15.11
C ASP A 57 -10.28 0.01 -13.85
N GLU A 58 -8.95 0.06 -13.82
CA GLU A 58 -8.15 -0.39 -12.69
C GLU A 58 -8.41 0.44 -11.42
N ALA A 59 -8.50 1.75 -11.55
CA ALA A 59 -8.86 2.65 -10.46
C ALA A 59 -10.26 2.33 -9.91
N ALA A 60 -11.24 2.09 -10.78
CA ALA A 60 -12.59 1.71 -10.38
C ALA A 60 -12.60 0.38 -9.59
N ARG A 61 -11.82 -0.61 -10.02
CA ARG A 61 -11.68 -1.90 -9.30
C ARG A 61 -11.04 -1.71 -7.91
N LEU A 62 -9.97 -0.92 -7.82
CA LEU A 62 -9.30 -0.60 -6.54
C LEU A 62 -10.28 0.08 -5.58
N LEU A 63 -11.01 1.09 -6.05
CA LEU A 63 -12.00 1.82 -5.25
C LEU A 63 -13.16 0.93 -4.82
N HIS A 64 -13.65 0.06 -5.69
CA HIS A 64 -14.71 -0.89 -5.37
C HIS A 64 -14.28 -1.87 -4.28
N THR A 65 -13.10 -2.49 -4.44
CA THR A 65 -12.55 -3.46 -3.47
C THR A 65 -12.29 -2.84 -2.10
N THR A 66 -12.00 -1.54 -2.05
CA THR A 66 -11.72 -0.81 -0.81
C THR A 66 -12.80 0.19 -0.43
N ALA A 67 -14.04 -0.02 -0.90
CA ALA A 67 -15.16 0.89 -0.68
C ALA A 67 -15.49 1.06 0.82
N ASP A 68 -15.27 0.02 1.62
CA ASP A 68 -15.49 -0.03 3.06
C ASP A 68 -14.29 0.45 3.90
N CYS A 69 -13.23 0.97 3.27
CA CYS A 69 -12.09 1.52 3.98
C CYS A 69 -12.27 3.03 4.27
N ASP A 70 -12.00 3.40 5.53
CA ASP A 70 -12.13 4.80 6.00
C ASP A 70 -11.02 5.69 5.42
N LEU A 71 -9.86 5.12 5.18
CA LEU A 71 -8.65 5.83 4.73
C LEU A 71 -8.10 5.20 3.46
N ARG A 72 -7.72 6.02 2.47
CA ARG A 72 -7.05 5.57 1.25
C ARG A 72 -5.70 6.26 1.09
N ILE A 73 -4.66 5.43 0.92
CA ILE A 73 -3.29 5.84 0.63
C ILE A 73 -2.97 5.31 -0.76
N VAL A 74 -2.75 6.19 -1.72
CA VAL A 74 -2.41 5.81 -3.10
C VAL A 74 -0.91 5.85 -3.28
N LEU A 75 -0.32 4.77 -3.79
CA LEU A 75 1.09 4.72 -4.12
C LEU A 75 1.31 5.29 -5.53
N ASP A 76 1.98 6.45 -5.62
CA ASP A 76 2.26 7.14 -6.89
C ASP A 76 3.60 7.89 -6.77
N GLU A 77 4.41 7.89 -7.84
CA GLU A 77 5.72 8.56 -7.87
C GLU A 77 5.64 10.07 -7.58
N ARG A 78 4.51 10.71 -7.94
CA ARG A 78 4.24 12.13 -7.72
C ARG A 78 3.76 12.45 -6.31
N GLY A 79 3.64 11.43 -5.45
CA GLY A 79 3.16 11.56 -4.09
C GLY A 79 4.17 12.21 -3.15
N ARG A 80 3.74 12.40 -1.92
CA ARG A 80 4.61 12.88 -0.83
C ARG A 80 5.65 11.81 -0.50
N MET A 81 6.90 12.17 -0.51
CA MET A 81 7.99 11.37 0.05
C MET A 81 7.94 11.46 1.58
N MET A 82 8.07 10.30 2.21
CA MET A 82 8.11 10.18 3.67
C MET A 82 9.27 9.26 4.06
N SER A 83 9.92 9.57 5.16
CA SER A 83 10.81 8.61 5.81
C SER A 83 9.98 7.46 6.41
N SER A 84 10.63 6.33 6.70
CA SER A 84 9.97 5.20 7.37
C SER A 84 9.36 5.60 8.72
N ALA A 85 10.02 6.51 9.45
CA ALA A 85 9.53 7.02 10.72
C ALA A 85 8.26 7.87 10.54
N GLU A 86 8.23 8.78 9.54
CA GLU A 86 7.06 9.60 9.23
C GLU A 86 5.88 8.74 8.77
N PHE A 87 6.13 7.72 7.95
CA PHE A 87 5.07 6.79 7.52
C PHE A 87 4.52 5.98 8.70
N ALA A 88 5.39 5.49 9.59
CA ALA A 88 4.99 4.82 10.83
C ALA A 88 4.13 5.73 11.71
N GLN A 89 4.60 6.96 11.94
CA GLN A 89 3.86 7.95 12.71
C GLN A 89 2.49 8.28 12.08
N TYR A 90 2.43 8.42 10.74
CA TYR A 90 1.18 8.64 10.03
C TYR A 90 0.17 7.53 10.32
N LEU A 91 0.57 6.26 10.15
CA LEU A 91 -0.30 5.10 10.42
C LEU A 91 -0.72 5.04 11.90
N GLY A 92 0.23 5.30 12.81
CA GLY A 92 -0.02 5.34 14.25
C GLY A 92 -1.05 6.41 14.62
N THR A 93 -0.87 7.63 14.13
CA THR A 93 -1.80 8.75 14.35
C THR A 93 -3.21 8.43 13.84
N ARG A 94 -3.34 7.91 12.60
CA ARG A 94 -4.67 7.54 12.08
C ARG A 94 -5.35 6.47 12.91
N ARG A 95 -4.60 5.44 13.35
CA ARG A 95 -5.09 4.42 14.28
C ARG A 95 -5.59 5.03 15.61
N ASP A 96 -4.81 5.92 16.20
CA ASP A 96 -5.08 6.54 17.49
C ASP A 96 -6.26 7.54 17.42
N GLU A 97 -6.49 8.14 16.25
CA GLU A 97 -7.68 8.94 15.93
C GLU A 97 -8.94 8.08 15.69
N GLY A 98 -8.85 6.76 15.81
CA GLY A 98 -9.99 5.86 15.69
C GLY A 98 -10.33 5.39 14.28
N VAL A 99 -9.46 5.63 13.28
CA VAL A 99 -9.61 5.05 11.94
C VAL A 99 -9.58 3.53 12.05
N LYS A 100 -10.64 2.87 11.57
CA LYS A 100 -10.80 1.41 11.73
C LYS A 100 -10.18 0.63 10.58
N SER A 101 -10.10 1.25 9.39
CA SER A 101 -9.61 0.59 8.18
C SER A 101 -8.86 1.56 7.26
N ALA A 102 -7.73 1.10 6.71
CA ALA A 102 -6.97 1.84 5.72
C ALA A 102 -6.63 0.94 4.53
N ALA A 103 -6.77 1.49 3.31
CA ALA A 103 -6.36 0.85 2.08
C ALA A 103 -5.09 1.50 1.53
N LEU A 104 -4.11 0.66 1.11
CA LEU A 104 -2.96 1.06 0.34
C LEU A 104 -3.18 0.58 -1.09
N LEU A 105 -3.27 1.52 -2.04
CA LEU A 105 -3.63 1.24 -3.43
C LEU A 105 -2.39 1.27 -4.31
N VAL A 106 -2.12 0.16 -4.99
CA VAL A 106 -0.99 0.01 -5.91
C VAL A 106 -1.53 -0.21 -7.31
N GLY A 107 -1.26 0.72 -8.22
CA GLY A 107 -1.69 0.65 -9.62
C GLY A 107 -0.98 -0.43 -10.43
N GLY A 108 -1.43 -0.63 -11.66
CA GLY A 108 -0.76 -1.45 -12.65
C GLY A 108 0.45 -0.76 -13.31
N PRO A 109 0.99 -1.34 -14.39
CA PRO A 109 2.15 -0.79 -15.10
C PRO A 109 1.96 0.63 -15.64
N ASP A 110 0.72 1.01 -15.95
CA ASP A 110 0.38 2.35 -16.45
C ASP A 110 0.22 3.39 -15.31
N GLY A 111 0.30 2.98 -14.03
CA GLY A 111 0.10 3.84 -12.87
C GLY A 111 -1.38 4.18 -12.62
N HIS A 112 -1.62 5.29 -11.92
CA HIS A 112 -2.96 5.75 -11.56
C HIS A 112 -3.42 6.95 -12.40
N PRO A 113 -4.74 7.07 -12.67
CA PRO A 113 -5.27 8.29 -13.26
C PRO A 113 -5.18 9.44 -12.26
N ALA A 114 -5.04 10.68 -12.76
CA ALA A 114 -4.96 11.88 -11.92
C ALA A 114 -6.19 12.06 -10.99
N SER A 115 -7.34 11.53 -11.37
CA SER A 115 -8.55 11.54 -10.55
C SER A 115 -8.43 10.72 -9.26
N LEU A 116 -7.62 9.68 -9.24
CA LEU A 116 -7.41 8.85 -8.05
C LEU A 116 -6.40 9.49 -7.08
N THR A 117 -5.44 10.26 -7.58
CA THR A 117 -4.41 10.92 -6.75
C THR A 117 -4.84 12.30 -6.21
N GLY A 118 -6.08 12.71 -6.48
CA GLY A 118 -6.65 13.99 -6.08
C GLY A 118 -7.75 13.87 -5.01
N LYS A 119 -8.92 14.44 -5.29
CA LYS A 119 -10.09 14.41 -4.40
C LYS A 119 -10.55 12.97 -4.14
N GLY A 120 -10.61 12.55 -2.88
CA GLY A 120 -11.02 11.19 -2.46
C GLY A 120 -9.86 10.31 -1.99
N THR A 121 -8.64 10.83 -2.02
CA THR A 121 -7.43 10.20 -1.47
C THR A 121 -6.97 10.98 -0.25
N HIS A 122 -6.66 10.29 0.84
CA HIS A 122 -6.20 10.93 2.07
C HIS A 122 -4.69 11.19 2.05
N LEU A 123 -3.95 10.38 1.32
CA LEU A 123 -2.52 10.51 1.11
C LEU A 123 -2.13 9.89 -0.24
N THR A 124 -1.37 10.62 -1.04
CA THR A 124 -0.59 10.06 -2.14
C THR A 124 0.84 9.90 -1.65
N LEU A 125 1.33 8.68 -1.62
CA LEU A 125 2.64 8.30 -1.08
C LEU A 125 3.60 7.94 -2.20
N SER A 126 4.79 8.54 -2.19
CA SER A 126 5.90 8.15 -3.07
C SER A 126 6.94 7.33 -2.31
N LEU A 127 7.44 6.25 -2.93
CA LEU A 127 8.58 5.46 -2.41
C LEU A 127 9.94 6.07 -2.80
N GLY A 128 9.94 7.23 -3.43
CA GLY A 128 11.14 7.93 -3.86
C GLY A 128 11.08 8.36 -5.33
N PRO A 129 12.09 9.10 -5.81
CA PRO A 129 12.09 9.66 -7.17
C PRO A 129 12.51 8.62 -8.25
N MET A 130 12.97 7.45 -7.85
CA MET A 130 13.38 6.40 -8.78
C MET A 130 12.17 5.52 -9.15
N THR A 131 12.03 5.22 -10.45
CA THR A 131 11.01 4.28 -10.92
C THR A 131 11.36 2.86 -10.46
N LEU A 132 10.45 2.23 -9.75
CA LEU A 132 10.57 0.84 -9.33
C LEU A 132 9.75 -0.07 -10.23
N PRO A 133 10.28 -1.24 -10.62
CA PRO A 133 9.46 -2.30 -11.19
C PRO A 133 8.27 -2.61 -10.27
N HIS A 134 7.13 -2.86 -10.87
CA HIS A 134 5.87 -3.03 -10.14
C HIS A 134 5.91 -4.08 -9.02
N GLY A 135 6.57 -5.23 -9.25
CA GLY A 135 6.75 -6.25 -8.22
C GLY A 135 7.62 -5.79 -7.05
N LEU A 136 8.73 -5.09 -7.35
CA LEU A 136 9.60 -4.52 -6.31
C LEU A 136 8.90 -3.42 -5.51
N ALA A 137 8.10 -2.57 -6.14
CA ALA A 137 7.32 -1.56 -5.42
C ALA A 137 6.40 -2.18 -4.37
N ARG A 138 5.76 -3.33 -4.68
CA ARG A 138 4.95 -4.10 -3.71
C ARG A 138 5.79 -4.65 -2.57
N VAL A 139 6.94 -5.25 -2.86
CA VAL A 139 7.85 -5.80 -1.85
C VAL A 139 8.30 -4.69 -0.89
N VAL A 140 8.72 -3.54 -1.45
CA VAL A 140 9.13 -2.37 -0.66
C VAL A 140 7.98 -1.85 0.20
N LEU A 141 6.78 -1.71 -0.36
CA LEU A 141 5.62 -1.25 0.39
C LEU A 141 5.30 -2.16 1.59
N ILE A 142 5.29 -3.48 1.38
CA ILE A 142 5.00 -4.44 2.46
C ILE A 142 6.11 -4.45 3.50
N GLU A 143 7.37 -4.31 3.08
CA GLU A 143 8.50 -4.12 4.00
C GLU A 143 8.32 -2.85 4.83
N GLN A 144 7.90 -1.74 4.23
CA GLN A 144 7.66 -0.49 4.94
C GLN A 144 6.47 -0.58 5.91
N VAL A 145 5.44 -1.33 5.59
CA VAL A 145 4.34 -1.63 6.53
C VAL A 145 4.89 -2.43 7.72
N TYR A 146 5.71 -3.46 7.49
CA TYR A 146 6.36 -4.20 8.58
C TYR A 146 7.28 -3.30 9.42
N ARG A 147 8.09 -2.47 8.77
CA ARG A 147 8.98 -1.50 9.43
C ARG A 147 8.19 -0.51 10.29
N ALA A 148 7.07 -0.01 9.80
CA ALA A 148 6.17 0.85 10.57
C ALA A 148 5.67 0.17 11.84
N ILE A 149 5.29 -1.12 11.76
CA ILE A 149 4.90 -1.92 12.92
C ILE A 149 6.06 -2.00 13.92
N THR A 150 7.27 -2.26 13.46
CA THR A 150 8.44 -2.38 14.34
C THR A 150 8.82 -1.06 15.00
N ILE A 151 8.69 0.06 14.29
CA ILE A 151 8.89 1.40 14.86
C ILE A 151 7.86 1.67 15.96
N LEU A 152 6.58 1.47 15.67
CA LEU A 152 5.49 1.74 16.61
C LEU A 152 5.49 0.81 17.83
N SER A 153 6.06 -0.38 17.70
CA SER A 153 6.19 -1.34 18.81
C SER A 153 7.50 -1.25 19.58
N GLY A 154 8.43 -0.37 19.18
CA GLY A 154 9.77 -0.29 19.79
C GLY A 154 10.66 -1.50 19.52
N HIS A 155 10.36 -2.30 18.50
CA HIS A 155 11.14 -3.49 18.17
C HIS A 155 12.48 -3.13 17.51
N PRO A 156 13.61 -3.82 17.86
CA PRO A 156 14.97 -3.47 17.40
C PRO A 156 15.26 -3.67 15.90
N TYR A 157 14.27 -4.11 15.11
CA TYR A 157 14.43 -4.22 13.65
C TYR A 157 14.73 -2.86 13.00
N HIS A 158 14.12 -1.80 13.54
CA HIS A 158 14.40 -0.44 13.09
C HIS A 158 15.62 0.09 13.83
N ARG A 159 16.76 0.05 13.18
CA ARG A 159 17.94 0.82 13.60
C ARG A 159 17.90 2.15 12.87
N ALA A 160 17.83 3.23 13.64
CA ALA A 160 17.98 4.58 13.12
C ALA A 160 19.37 4.79 12.52
#